data_446259caa2485e273002df256d92f307
#
_entry.id   446259caa2485e273002df256d92f307
#
_cell.length_a   1.000
_cell.length_b   1.000
_cell.length_c   1.000
_cell.angle_alpha   90.00
_cell.angle_beta   90.00
_cell.angle_gamma   90.00
#
_symmetry.space_group_name_H-M   'P 1'
#
loop_
_entity.id
_entity.type
_entity.pdbx_description
1 polymer ?
#
loop_
_entity_poly.entity_id
_entity_poly.type
_entity_poly.pdbx_seq_one_letter_code
_entity_poly.pdbx_strand_id
1 'polypeptide(L)'
;NLFRYKYFKMNNKYHVKKLEKKNDHLSILWKDNFESKFHFMWLRDNCPTAIHPTANMRVFNILTVSNKIFPKKYKIEKNKLNIYWSEGDHTSKFNLKWLRDHCYTEINKQKYKSPYVFWDGKLKKNLKKIIVDHNSVIKNDKNLSKWLNLLHTYGFALIKNAPTSKKSAFQI
;
A
#
# COMPACT_ATOMS: atom_id res chain seq x y z
N ASN A 1 -24.50 -16.39 17.71
CA ASN A 1 -23.45 -15.72 18.54
C ASN A 1 -22.16 -15.41 17.78
N LEU A 2 -21.75 -16.21 16.79
CA LEU A 2 -20.53 -15.95 15.99
C LEU A 2 -20.64 -14.67 15.11
N PHE A 3 -21.80 -14.39 14.55
CA PHE A 3 -22.06 -13.20 13.73
C PHE A 3 -21.98 -11.91 14.56
N ARG A 4 -22.54 -11.92 15.77
CA ARG A 4 -22.51 -10.78 16.70
C ARG A 4 -21.11 -10.50 17.23
N TYR A 5 -20.32 -11.55 17.47
CA TYR A 5 -18.92 -11.44 17.89
C TYR A 5 -18.01 -10.90 16.78
N LYS A 6 -18.22 -11.36 15.53
CA LYS A 6 -17.49 -10.88 14.35
C LYS A 6 -17.81 -9.41 14.03
N TYR A 7 -19.07 -9.01 14.16
CA TYR A 7 -19.54 -7.62 13.97
C TYR A 7 -19.01 -6.68 15.05
N PHE A 8 -18.98 -7.12 16.31
CA PHE A 8 -18.43 -6.37 17.44
C PHE A 8 -16.91 -6.18 17.31
N LYS A 9 -16.19 -7.20 16.86
CA LYS A 9 -14.73 -7.15 16.61
C LYS A 9 -14.37 -6.25 15.43
N MET A 10 -15.18 -6.21 14.39
CA MET A 10 -15.03 -5.30 13.25
C MET A 10 -15.27 -3.83 13.64
N ASN A 11 -16.24 -3.57 14.51
CA ASN A 11 -16.56 -2.19 14.93
C ASN A 11 -15.46 -1.58 15.82
N ASN A 12 -14.74 -2.39 16.60
CA ASN A 12 -13.68 -1.93 17.49
C ASN A 12 -12.32 -1.70 16.79
N LYS A 13 -12.12 -2.26 15.60
CA LYS A 13 -10.86 -2.20 14.86
C LYS A 13 -10.37 -0.77 14.58
N TYR A 14 -11.29 0.17 14.38
CA TYR A 14 -10.96 1.55 13.99
C TYR A 14 -11.14 2.57 15.13
N HIS A 15 -11.49 2.11 16.34
CA HIS A 15 -11.65 2.98 17.49
C HIS A 15 -10.36 3.01 18.32
N VAL A 16 -9.92 4.20 18.65
CA VAL A 16 -8.72 4.40 19.47
C VAL A 16 -9.04 4.21 20.94
N LYS A 17 -8.21 3.42 21.63
CA LYS A 17 -8.21 3.24 23.08
C LYS A 17 -7.23 4.20 23.74
N LYS A 18 -6.03 4.38 23.12
CA LYS A 18 -4.97 5.25 23.65
C LYS A 18 -4.15 5.82 22.50
N LEU A 19 -3.74 7.07 22.63
CA LEU A 19 -2.83 7.75 21.69
C LEU A 19 -1.67 8.34 22.48
N GLU A 20 -0.44 7.97 22.14
CA GLU A 20 0.77 8.43 22.83
C GLU A 20 1.83 8.90 21.86
N LYS A 21 2.53 9.96 22.23
CA LYS A 21 3.76 10.39 21.58
C LYS A 21 4.95 9.68 22.22
N LYS A 22 5.76 9.04 21.41
CA LYS A 22 7.07 8.48 21.76
C LYS A 22 8.17 9.37 21.15
N ASN A 23 9.43 8.92 21.21
CA ASN A 23 10.57 9.73 20.78
C ASN A 23 10.49 10.16 19.31
N ASP A 24 10.12 9.23 18.41
CA ASP A 24 10.15 9.39 16.95
C ASP A 24 8.83 9.03 16.26
N HIS A 25 7.80 8.60 17.02
CA HIS A 25 6.53 8.14 16.48
C HIS A 25 5.33 8.46 17.37
N LEU A 26 4.13 8.41 16.79
CA LEU A 26 2.88 8.26 17.52
C LEU A 26 2.52 6.79 17.62
N SER A 27 2.21 6.33 18.84
CA SER A 27 1.64 5.00 19.09
C SER A 27 0.14 5.13 19.25
N ILE A 28 -0.62 4.30 18.54
CA ILE A 28 -2.07 4.20 18.64
C ILE A 28 -2.43 2.78 19.10
N LEU A 29 -2.94 2.66 20.32
CA LEU A 29 -3.57 1.45 20.79
C LEU A 29 -5.06 1.49 20.41
N TRP A 30 -5.50 0.51 19.63
CA TRP A 30 -6.88 0.39 19.19
C TRP A 30 -7.72 -0.42 20.19
N LYS A 31 -9.05 -0.30 20.11
CA LYS A 31 -9.94 -1.04 21.00
C LYS A 31 -9.91 -2.57 20.82
N ASP A 32 -9.39 -3.04 19.69
CA ASP A 32 -9.12 -4.47 19.44
C ASP A 32 -7.77 -4.95 20.00
N ASN A 33 -7.12 -4.11 20.83
CA ASN A 33 -5.80 -4.31 21.45
C ASN A 33 -4.62 -4.40 20.46
N PHE A 34 -4.82 -4.02 19.22
CA PHE A 34 -3.72 -3.88 18.28
C PHE A 34 -3.00 -2.55 18.49
N GLU A 35 -1.67 -2.52 18.42
CA GLU A 35 -0.86 -1.32 18.49
C GLU A 35 -0.29 -0.96 17.12
N SER A 36 -0.51 0.27 16.69
CA SER A 36 0.09 0.84 15.49
C SER A 36 1.13 1.88 15.86
N LYS A 37 2.29 1.84 15.19
CA LYS A 37 3.36 2.82 15.32
C LYS A 37 3.49 3.59 14.02
N PHE A 38 3.48 4.93 14.11
CA PHE A 38 3.58 5.81 12.96
C PHE A 38 4.69 6.83 13.20
N HIS A 39 5.83 6.69 12.52
CA HIS A 39 6.94 7.64 12.61
C HIS A 39 6.53 9.02 12.12
N PHE A 40 7.07 10.07 12.72
CA PHE A 40 6.69 11.46 12.40
C PHE A 40 6.95 11.79 10.94
N MET A 41 8.11 11.41 10.40
CA MET A 41 8.44 11.60 8.99
C MET A 41 7.45 10.89 8.07
N TRP A 42 7.07 9.65 8.40
CA TRP A 42 6.08 8.90 7.62
C TRP A 42 4.71 9.60 7.62
N LEU A 43 4.27 10.07 8.80
CA LEU A 43 3.01 10.83 8.91
C LEU A 43 3.08 12.13 8.11
N ARG A 44 4.19 12.86 8.17
CA ARG A 44 4.33 14.11 7.42
C ARG A 44 4.35 13.87 5.92
N ASP A 45 5.05 12.83 5.46
CA ASP A 45 5.15 12.43 4.05
C ASP A 45 3.81 11.93 3.49
N ASN A 46 3.05 11.17 4.27
CA ASN A 46 1.76 10.62 3.87
C ASN A 46 0.56 11.53 4.26
N CYS A 47 0.82 12.82 4.53
CA CYS A 47 -0.26 13.76 4.76
C CYS A 47 -1.22 13.80 3.56
N PRO A 48 -2.54 13.76 3.77
CA PRO A 48 -3.50 13.83 2.66
C PRO A 48 -3.30 15.05 1.74
N THR A 49 -2.79 16.17 2.27
CA THR A 49 -2.47 17.36 1.46
C THR A 49 -1.18 17.24 0.65
N ALA A 50 -0.40 16.15 0.83
CA ALA A 50 0.79 15.87 0.03
C ALA A 50 0.45 15.31 -1.36
N ILE A 51 -0.81 14.98 -1.61
CA ILE A 51 -1.28 14.39 -2.86
C ILE A 51 -2.20 15.40 -3.57
N HIS A 52 -1.98 15.61 -4.87
CA HIS A 52 -2.86 16.45 -5.68
C HIS A 52 -4.25 15.79 -5.79
N PRO A 53 -5.34 16.50 -5.48
CA PRO A 53 -6.66 15.89 -5.33
C PRO A 53 -7.21 15.28 -6.63
N THR A 54 -6.84 15.86 -7.78
CA THR A 54 -7.34 15.41 -9.09
C THR A 54 -6.34 14.49 -9.80
N ALA A 55 -5.05 14.86 -9.80
CA ALA A 55 -4.02 14.12 -10.52
C ALA A 55 -3.52 12.89 -9.76
N ASN A 56 -3.88 12.77 -8.48
CA ASN A 56 -3.40 11.71 -7.57
C ASN A 56 -1.86 11.57 -7.55
N MET A 57 -1.16 12.66 -7.86
CA MET A 57 0.29 12.75 -7.87
C MET A 57 0.79 13.40 -6.59
N ARG A 58 1.96 12.99 -6.13
CA ARG A 58 2.63 13.64 -5.00
C ARG A 58 3.09 15.04 -5.39
N VAL A 59 2.68 16.04 -4.62
CA VAL A 59 3.07 17.44 -4.81
C VAL A 59 3.98 17.96 -3.70
N PHE A 60 4.10 17.21 -2.61
CA PHE A 60 4.93 17.55 -1.48
C PHE A 60 6.29 16.86 -1.55
N ASN A 61 7.37 17.64 -1.33
CA ASN A 61 8.72 17.10 -1.25
C ASN A 61 9.14 16.96 0.22
N ILE A 62 9.25 15.73 0.72
CA ILE A 62 9.63 15.44 2.09
C ILE A 62 11.06 15.89 2.44
N LEU A 63 11.95 16.06 1.45
CA LEU A 63 13.32 16.52 1.68
C LEU A 63 13.40 17.98 2.14
N THR A 64 12.31 18.76 2.01
CA THR A 64 12.23 20.15 2.54
C THR A 64 11.92 20.20 4.03
N VAL A 65 11.66 19.07 4.67
CA VAL A 65 11.29 18.96 6.09
C VAL A 65 12.50 18.51 6.90
N SER A 66 12.68 19.11 8.10
CA SER A 66 13.73 18.67 9.02
C SER A 66 13.50 17.22 9.46
N ASN A 67 14.59 16.44 9.52
CA ASN A 67 14.57 15.09 10.07
C ASN A 67 14.25 15.05 11.59
N LYS A 68 14.24 16.22 12.25
CA LYS A 68 13.87 16.40 13.66
C LYS A 68 12.43 16.85 13.85
N ILE A 69 11.58 16.75 12.81
CA ILE A 69 10.16 17.11 12.91
C ILE A 69 9.47 16.30 14.01
N PHE A 70 8.60 16.95 14.76
CA PHE A 70 7.76 16.31 15.77
C PHE A 70 6.38 17.00 15.87
N PRO A 71 5.36 16.31 16.38
CA PRO A 71 4.06 16.93 16.68
C PRO A 71 4.16 17.82 17.91
N LYS A 72 3.90 19.13 17.77
CA LYS A 72 3.70 20.06 18.88
C LYS A 72 2.41 19.76 19.64
N LYS A 73 1.35 19.44 18.88
CA LYS A 73 0.03 19.09 19.40
C LYS A 73 -0.59 18.02 18.51
N TYR A 74 -1.31 17.11 19.12
CA TYR A 74 -2.05 16.08 18.39
C TYR A 74 -3.33 15.75 19.16
N LYS A 75 -4.42 15.48 18.42
CA LYS A 75 -5.71 15.15 19.00
C LYS A 75 -6.58 14.36 18.04
N ILE A 76 -7.49 13.57 18.58
CA ILE A 76 -8.50 12.87 17.80
C ILE A 76 -9.83 13.60 17.93
N GLU A 77 -10.40 13.98 16.80
CA GLU A 77 -11.71 14.62 16.70
C GLU A 77 -12.46 14.07 15.49
N LYS A 78 -13.75 13.78 15.65
CA LYS A 78 -14.64 13.32 14.57
C LYS A 78 -13.99 12.24 13.68
N ASN A 79 -13.42 11.21 14.31
CA ASN A 79 -12.77 10.08 13.63
C ASN A 79 -11.53 10.43 12.79
N LYS A 80 -10.89 11.57 13.09
CA LYS A 80 -9.63 12.03 12.47
C LYS A 80 -8.58 12.31 13.52
N LEU A 81 -7.33 11.92 13.22
CA LEU A 81 -6.14 12.35 13.95
C LEU A 81 -5.65 13.64 13.34
N ASN A 82 -5.72 14.74 14.10
CA ASN A 82 -5.16 16.03 13.74
C ASN A 82 -3.77 16.18 14.38
N ILE A 83 -2.78 16.56 13.59
CA ILE A 83 -1.38 16.72 14.02
C ILE A 83 -0.92 18.12 13.64
N TYR A 84 -0.47 18.89 14.62
CA TYR A 84 0.13 20.22 14.48
C TYR A 84 1.65 20.05 14.59
N TRP A 85 2.38 20.35 13.53
CA TRP A 85 3.81 20.05 13.44
C TRP A 85 4.70 21.10 14.08
N SER A 86 5.94 20.74 14.40
CA SER A 86 6.98 21.65 14.90
C SER A 86 7.46 22.64 13.83
N GLU A 87 7.26 22.35 12.57
CA GLU A 87 7.63 23.16 11.42
C GLU A 87 6.41 23.80 10.78
N GLY A 88 6.52 25.13 10.53
CA GLY A 88 5.49 25.91 9.87
C GLY A 88 4.12 25.82 10.53
N ASP A 89 3.10 26.31 9.85
CA ASP A 89 1.71 26.25 10.31
C ASP A 89 0.97 25.04 9.73
N HIS A 90 1.71 24.00 9.32
CA HIS A 90 1.11 22.84 8.68
C HIS A 90 0.38 21.95 9.70
N THR A 91 -0.84 21.56 9.32
CA THR A 91 -1.66 20.61 10.08
C THR A 91 -2.01 19.42 9.19
N SER A 92 -1.66 18.22 9.64
CA SER A 92 -2.09 16.98 8.99
C SER A 92 -3.38 16.44 9.62
N LYS A 93 -4.33 15.99 8.79
CA LYS A 93 -5.63 15.43 9.22
C LYS A 93 -5.81 14.05 8.63
N PHE A 94 -5.59 13.02 9.42
CA PHE A 94 -5.68 11.62 8.98
C PHE A 94 -7.01 10.99 9.40
N ASN A 95 -7.65 10.29 8.48
CA ASN A 95 -8.76 9.40 8.83
C ASN A 95 -8.22 8.19 9.63
N LEU A 96 -8.86 7.85 10.76
CA LEU A 96 -8.41 6.74 11.62
C LEU A 96 -8.47 5.38 10.93
N LYS A 97 -9.52 5.15 10.09
CA LYS A 97 -9.61 3.94 9.29
C LYS A 97 -8.44 3.81 8.33
N TRP A 98 -8.11 4.91 7.63
CA TRP A 98 -6.98 4.94 6.70
C TRP A 98 -5.66 4.61 7.42
N LEU A 99 -5.39 5.25 8.57
CA LEU A 99 -4.20 4.96 9.38
C LEU A 99 -4.13 3.48 9.78
N ARG A 100 -5.24 2.92 10.23
CA ARG A 100 -5.28 1.52 10.64
C ARG A 100 -5.01 0.56 9.48
N ASP A 101 -5.55 0.86 8.31
CA ASP A 101 -5.40 0.03 7.12
C ASP A 101 -4.00 0.17 6.49
N HIS A 102 -3.31 1.31 6.70
CA HIS A 102 -1.95 1.58 6.20
C HIS A 102 -0.86 1.40 7.27
N CYS A 103 -1.20 0.79 8.39
CA CYS A 103 -0.22 0.51 9.44
C CYS A 103 0.82 -0.50 8.95
N TYR A 104 2.10 -0.14 9.11
CA TYR A 104 3.25 -0.95 8.70
C TYR A 104 3.94 -1.66 9.88
N THR A 105 3.29 -1.79 11.02
CA THR A 105 3.76 -2.59 12.15
C THR A 105 3.93 -4.06 11.73
N GLU A 106 4.87 -4.78 12.29
CA GLU A 106 5.33 -6.09 11.81
C GLU A 106 4.23 -7.13 11.58
N ILE A 107 3.18 -7.11 12.39
CA ILE A 107 2.01 -8.00 12.24
C ILE A 107 1.32 -7.80 10.88
N ASN A 108 1.34 -6.58 10.32
CA ASN A 108 0.76 -6.32 9.01
C ASN A 108 1.72 -6.66 7.85
N LYS A 109 3.04 -6.68 8.08
CA LYS A 109 4.02 -7.09 7.05
C LYS A 109 3.77 -8.53 6.58
N GLN A 110 3.27 -9.42 7.45
CA GLN A 110 2.93 -10.79 7.07
C GLN A 110 1.71 -10.90 6.14
N LYS A 111 0.81 -9.91 6.14
CA LYS A 111 -0.36 -9.86 5.25
C LYS A 111 -0.01 -9.40 3.82
N TYR A 112 1.05 -8.63 3.67
CA TYR A 112 1.51 -8.13 2.37
C TYR A 112 2.71 -8.93 1.88
N LYS A 113 2.55 -10.27 1.75
CA LYS A 113 3.50 -11.03 0.95
C LYS A 113 3.41 -10.50 -0.47
N SER A 114 4.49 -9.88 -0.93
CA SER A 114 4.59 -9.44 -2.31
C SER A 114 4.35 -10.64 -3.23
N PRO A 115 3.44 -10.55 -4.20
CA PRO A 115 3.27 -11.59 -5.20
C PRO A 115 4.44 -11.64 -6.17
N TYR A 116 5.35 -10.66 -6.10
CA TYR A 116 6.44 -10.49 -7.06
C TYR A 116 7.55 -11.50 -6.82
N VAL A 117 7.99 -12.13 -7.89
CA VAL A 117 9.19 -12.97 -7.92
C VAL A 117 10.35 -12.14 -8.43
N PHE A 118 11.30 -11.87 -7.55
CA PHE A 118 12.56 -11.22 -7.93
C PHE A 118 13.42 -12.21 -8.73
N TRP A 119 13.95 -11.77 -9.84
CA TRP A 119 14.74 -12.60 -10.75
C TRP A 119 16.04 -11.90 -11.15
N ASP A 120 17.01 -12.73 -11.55
CA ASP A 120 18.32 -12.35 -12.06
C ASP A 120 18.63 -13.15 -13.33
N GLY A 121 19.89 -13.10 -13.79
CA GLY A 121 20.35 -13.85 -14.98
C GLY A 121 20.11 -15.37 -14.93
N LYS A 122 19.85 -15.95 -13.74
CA LYS A 122 19.52 -17.38 -13.58
C LYS A 122 18.14 -17.71 -14.14
N LEU A 123 17.24 -16.72 -14.31
CA LEU A 123 15.95 -16.94 -14.94
C LEU A 123 16.09 -17.49 -16.37
N LYS A 124 17.20 -17.17 -17.07
CA LYS A 124 17.49 -17.72 -18.40
C LYS A 124 17.38 -19.23 -18.46
N LYS A 125 17.79 -19.94 -17.41
CA LYS A 125 17.67 -21.41 -17.30
C LYS A 125 16.22 -21.88 -17.13
N ASN A 126 15.30 -21.00 -16.79
CA ASN A 126 13.91 -21.30 -16.46
C ASN A 126 12.89 -20.50 -17.30
N LEU A 127 13.29 -20.00 -18.48
CA LEU A 127 12.44 -19.18 -19.35
C LEU A 127 11.10 -19.85 -19.69
N LYS A 128 11.07 -21.18 -19.78
CA LYS A 128 9.83 -21.96 -20.02
C LYS A 128 8.71 -21.64 -19.05
N LYS A 129 9.02 -21.17 -17.83
CA LYS A 129 8.02 -20.81 -16.82
C LYS A 129 7.25 -19.54 -17.16
N ILE A 130 7.85 -18.63 -17.93
CA ILE A 130 7.29 -17.31 -18.27
C ILE A 130 6.92 -17.17 -19.75
N ILE A 131 6.95 -18.28 -20.50
CA ILE A 131 6.56 -18.31 -21.92
C ILE A 131 5.13 -18.83 -22.04
N VAL A 132 4.32 -18.13 -22.84
CA VAL A 132 2.98 -18.54 -23.25
C VAL A 132 2.88 -18.58 -24.78
N ASP A 133 1.91 -19.34 -25.29
CA ASP A 133 1.66 -19.41 -26.73
C ASP A 133 0.60 -18.40 -27.13
N HIS A 134 0.85 -17.62 -28.20
CA HIS A 134 -0.02 -16.55 -28.69
C HIS A 134 -1.45 -17.05 -28.98
N ASN A 135 -1.59 -18.13 -29.77
CA ASN A 135 -2.91 -18.64 -30.12
C ASN A 135 -3.69 -19.12 -28.90
N SER A 136 -2.98 -19.69 -27.93
CA SER A 136 -3.59 -20.11 -26.66
C SER A 136 -4.10 -18.94 -25.82
N VAL A 137 -3.38 -17.82 -25.81
CA VAL A 137 -3.78 -16.60 -25.08
C VAL A 137 -5.03 -15.98 -25.68
N ILE A 138 -5.09 -15.87 -27.02
CA ILE A 138 -6.23 -15.24 -27.71
C ILE A 138 -7.52 -16.08 -27.61
N LYS A 139 -7.37 -17.41 -27.66
CA LYS A 139 -8.54 -18.31 -27.76
C LYS A 139 -9.10 -18.77 -26.42
N ASN A 140 -8.42 -18.50 -25.32
CA ASN A 140 -8.79 -19.10 -24.04
C ASN A 140 -8.50 -18.16 -22.86
N ASP A 141 -9.55 -17.74 -22.16
CA ASP A 141 -9.49 -16.83 -21.01
C ASP A 141 -8.60 -17.36 -19.88
N LYS A 142 -8.52 -18.67 -19.68
CA LYS A 142 -7.64 -19.28 -18.68
C LYS A 142 -6.16 -19.03 -19.04
N ASN A 143 -5.81 -19.10 -20.31
CA ASN A 143 -4.44 -18.83 -20.76
C ASN A 143 -4.14 -17.33 -20.77
N LEU A 144 -5.12 -16.49 -21.09
CA LEU A 144 -5.03 -15.03 -20.93
C LEU A 144 -4.79 -14.67 -19.45
N SER A 145 -5.58 -15.23 -18.54
CA SER A 145 -5.38 -15.04 -17.09
C SER A 145 -4.00 -15.49 -16.63
N LYS A 146 -3.52 -16.65 -17.14
CA LYS A 146 -2.16 -17.13 -16.84
C LYS A 146 -1.10 -16.15 -17.31
N TRP A 147 -1.22 -15.61 -18.52
CA TRP A 147 -0.29 -14.60 -19.04
C TRP A 147 -0.28 -13.33 -18.21
N LEU A 148 -1.46 -12.78 -17.87
CA LEU A 148 -1.57 -11.61 -17.00
C LEU A 148 -0.98 -11.84 -15.60
N ASN A 149 -1.18 -13.03 -15.03
CA ASN A 149 -0.55 -13.41 -13.77
C ASN A 149 0.98 -13.49 -13.85
N LEU A 150 1.54 -13.94 -14.97
CA LEU A 150 2.99 -13.92 -15.18
C LEU A 150 3.52 -12.50 -15.26
N LEU A 151 2.83 -11.59 -15.99
CA LEU A 151 3.17 -10.18 -16.03
C LEU A 151 3.13 -9.56 -14.63
N HIS A 152 2.10 -9.84 -13.86
CA HIS A 152 1.97 -9.35 -12.48
C HIS A 152 3.07 -9.89 -11.56
N THR A 153 3.43 -11.18 -11.71
CA THR A 153 4.38 -11.84 -10.80
C THR A 153 5.84 -11.55 -11.13
N TYR A 154 6.21 -11.54 -12.42
CA TYR A 154 7.59 -11.39 -12.89
C TYR A 154 7.90 -10.02 -13.49
N GLY A 155 6.89 -9.16 -13.68
CA GLY A 155 7.01 -7.86 -14.36
C GLY A 155 7.08 -7.97 -15.89
N PHE A 156 7.21 -9.18 -16.45
CA PHE A 156 7.19 -9.48 -17.88
C PHE A 156 6.82 -10.93 -18.16
N ALA A 157 6.40 -11.22 -19.38
CA ALA A 157 6.18 -12.56 -19.90
C ALA A 157 6.51 -12.60 -21.39
N LEU A 158 6.93 -13.75 -21.87
CA LEU A 158 7.27 -13.95 -23.28
C LEU A 158 6.11 -14.65 -24.00
N ILE A 159 5.76 -14.15 -25.18
CA ILE A 159 4.78 -14.78 -26.06
C ILE A 159 5.52 -15.39 -27.24
N LYS A 160 5.37 -16.70 -27.43
CA LYS A 160 5.88 -17.40 -28.61
C LYS A 160 4.82 -17.52 -29.70
N ASN A 161 5.26 -17.73 -30.94
CA ASN A 161 4.40 -17.94 -32.13
C ASN A 161 3.45 -16.73 -32.38
N ALA A 162 3.82 -15.54 -31.94
CA ALA A 162 3.07 -14.34 -32.30
C ALA A 162 3.29 -14.01 -33.79
N PRO A 163 2.24 -13.58 -34.52
CA PRO A 163 2.41 -13.11 -35.89
C PRO A 163 3.33 -11.88 -35.94
N THR A 164 4.13 -11.78 -36.98
CA THR A 164 5.13 -10.69 -37.13
C THR A 164 4.59 -9.47 -37.89
N SER A 165 3.31 -9.47 -38.26
CA SER A 165 2.70 -8.33 -38.95
C SER A 165 2.54 -7.11 -38.01
N LYS A 166 2.60 -5.90 -38.56
CA LYS A 166 2.42 -4.64 -37.78
C LYS A 166 1.10 -4.57 -37.02
N LYS A 167 0.06 -5.27 -37.48
CA LYS A 167 -1.26 -5.29 -36.85
C LYS A 167 -1.38 -6.26 -35.67
N SER A 168 -0.44 -7.18 -35.52
CA SER A 168 -0.52 -8.26 -34.50
C SER A 168 -0.48 -7.77 -33.07
N ALA A 169 0.18 -6.64 -32.81
CA ALA A 169 0.26 -6.07 -31.49
C ALA A 169 -1.10 -5.55 -30.96
N PHE A 170 -2.08 -5.34 -31.86
CA PHE A 170 -3.42 -4.87 -31.52
C PHE A 170 -4.44 -6.01 -31.39
N GLN A 171 -4.00 -7.26 -31.51
CA GLN A 171 -4.85 -8.45 -31.48
C GLN A 171 -4.76 -9.23 -30.16
N ILE A 172 -4.04 -8.68 -29.17
CA ILE A 172 -3.86 -9.30 -27.85
C ILE A 172 -4.67 -8.57 -26.81
#